data_f180705b34c398de324da94487605d38
#
_entry.id   f180705b34c398de324da94487605d38
#
_cell.length_a   1.000
_cell.length_b   1.000
_cell.length_c   1.000
_cell.angle_alpha   90.00
_cell.angle_beta   90.00
_cell.angle_gamma   90.00
#
_symmetry.space_group_name_H-M   'P 1'
#
loop_
_entity.id
_entity.type
_entity.pdbx_description
1 polymer ?
#
loop_
_entity_poly.entity_id
_entity_poly.type
_entity_poly.pdbx_seq_one_letter_code
_entity_poly.pdbx_strand_id
1 'polypeptide(L)'
;MVVVLDPGHNGGNAANPSVINKPVPAGRGATKPCNTTGTATNAGYGEHAFNWDVARRVGGELSAKGVRVVFTRDSDTGVGPCVDRRAALGNEAHADAVVSIHADGSEAAGAHGFHVTYSDPPLNSAQGQPSYMLAQALRDGLRKAGFGVSNYLGSDGLAPRSDLAGLNLSTRPAALVECGNMRDAGEAALMSTADGRQRYADAITAAILSYLGD
;
A
#
# COMPACT_ATOMS: atom_id res chain seq x y z
N MET A 1 -12.83 -6.30 14.81
CA MET A 1 -12.52 -5.64 13.51
C MET A 1 -11.50 -6.48 12.76
N VAL A 2 -11.55 -6.45 11.42
CA VAL A 2 -10.67 -7.19 10.51
C VAL A 2 -9.96 -6.21 9.60
N VAL A 3 -8.63 -6.22 9.59
CA VAL A 3 -7.81 -5.42 8.68
C VAL A 3 -7.02 -6.35 7.77
N VAL A 4 -7.08 -6.09 6.47
CA VAL A 4 -6.22 -6.76 5.50
C VAL A 4 -5.06 -5.84 5.14
N LEU A 5 -3.85 -6.34 5.33
CA LEU A 5 -2.62 -5.68 4.93
C LEU A 5 -2.10 -6.32 3.63
N ASP A 6 -1.90 -5.49 2.64
CA ASP A 6 -1.41 -5.88 1.33
C ASP A 6 -0.02 -5.30 1.08
N PRO A 7 1.06 -5.97 1.54
CA PRO A 7 2.41 -5.53 1.20
C PRO A 7 2.68 -5.72 -0.29
N GLY A 8 2.87 -4.61 -1.01
CA GLY A 8 3.02 -4.60 -2.46
C GLY A 8 4.18 -5.44 -2.97
N HIS A 9 4.06 -5.95 -4.18
CA HIS A 9 5.06 -6.78 -4.89
C HIS A 9 5.41 -8.09 -4.17
N ASN A 10 6.51 -8.72 -4.54
CA ASN A 10 7.13 -9.84 -3.84
C ASN A 10 8.57 -10.05 -4.34
N GLY A 11 9.47 -10.56 -3.50
CA GLY A 11 10.89 -10.66 -3.77
C GLY A 11 11.28 -11.54 -4.95
N GLY A 12 10.45 -12.53 -5.29
CA GLY A 12 10.68 -13.40 -6.45
C GLY A 12 10.17 -12.86 -7.79
N ASN A 13 9.53 -11.69 -7.82
CA ASN A 13 8.89 -11.17 -9.04
C ASN A 13 9.88 -10.96 -10.19
N ALA A 14 11.03 -10.37 -9.93
CA ALA A 14 12.03 -10.09 -10.95
C ALA A 14 12.57 -11.34 -11.63
N ALA A 15 12.66 -12.45 -10.91
CA ALA A 15 13.12 -13.73 -11.44
C ALA A 15 12.02 -14.51 -12.19
N ASN A 16 10.76 -14.06 -12.15
CA ASN A 16 9.61 -14.78 -12.70
C ASN A 16 8.74 -13.92 -13.64
N PRO A 17 9.33 -13.29 -14.68
CA PRO A 17 8.60 -12.40 -15.58
C PRO A 17 7.44 -13.10 -16.32
N SER A 18 7.57 -14.37 -16.65
CA SER A 18 6.50 -15.14 -17.30
C SER A 18 5.26 -15.33 -16.42
N VAL A 19 5.41 -15.24 -15.10
CA VAL A 19 4.30 -15.31 -14.14
C VAL A 19 3.68 -13.95 -13.94
N ILE A 20 4.51 -12.95 -13.59
CA ILE A 20 4.01 -11.63 -13.22
C ILE A 20 3.43 -10.83 -14.39
N ASN A 21 3.82 -11.15 -15.63
CA ASN A 21 3.28 -10.49 -16.83
C ASN A 21 1.97 -11.11 -17.35
N LYS A 22 1.46 -12.19 -16.73
CA LYS A 22 0.15 -12.73 -17.12
C LYS A 22 -0.94 -11.69 -16.88
N PRO A 23 -1.83 -11.46 -17.88
CA PRO A 23 -2.92 -10.51 -17.70
C PRO A 23 -3.94 -11.04 -16.70
N VAL A 24 -4.37 -10.17 -15.79
CA VAL A 24 -5.44 -10.42 -14.81
C VAL A 24 -6.45 -9.27 -14.83
N PRO A 25 -7.70 -9.47 -14.37
CA PRO A 25 -8.68 -8.39 -14.26
C PRO A 25 -8.15 -7.21 -13.44
N ALA A 26 -8.43 -6.00 -13.90
CA ALA A 26 -8.08 -4.76 -13.22
C ALA A 26 -9.29 -3.90 -12.82
N GLY A 27 -10.49 -4.41 -13.04
CA GLY A 27 -11.73 -3.64 -12.92
C GLY A 27 -11.96 -2.75 -14.15
N ARG A 28 -13.14 -2.13 -14.24
CA ARG A 28 -13.52 -1.22 -15.33
C ARG A 28 -13.41 -1.83 -16.74
N GLY A 29 -13.51 -3.16 -16.84
CA GLY A 29 -13.33 -3.88 -18.12
C GLY A 29 -11.89 -3.99 -18.61
N ALA A 30 -10.92 -3.54 -17.82
CA ALA A 30 -9.50 -3.57 -18.16
C ALA A 30 -8.78 -4.79 -17.58
N THR A 31 -7.62 -5.11 -18.15
CA THR A 31 -6.64 -6.05 -17.60
C THR A 31 -5.30 -5.37 -17.38
N LYS A 32 -4.49 -5.93 -16.49
CA LYS A 32 -3.11 -5.52 -16.26
C LYS A 32 -2.24 -6.73 -15.91
N PRO A 33 -0.91 -6.61 -15.88
CA PRO A 33 -0.05 -7.69 -15.41
C PRO A 33 -0.42 -8.17 -14.01
N CYS A 34 -0.26 -9.46 -13.75
CA CYS A 34 -0.47 -10.11 -12.46
C CYS A 34 0.21 -9.36 -11.31
N ASN A 35 1.42 -8.87 -11.54
CA ASN A 35 2.17 -8.03 -10.62
C ASN A 35 3.28 -7.27 -11.37
N THR A 36 4.07 -6.48 -10.66
CA THR A 36 5.31 -5.85 -11.14
C THR A 36 6.45 -6.12 -10.18
N THR A 37 7.67 -5.74 -10.56
CA THR A 37 8.86 -5.93 -9.72
C THR A 37 8.91 -4.95 -8.56
N GLY A 38 8.21 -3.82 -8.67
CA GLY A 38 8.43 -2.67 -7.79
C GLY A 38 9.69 -1.90 -8.14
N THR A 39 9.98 -0.88 -7.35
CA THR A 39 11.18 -0.06 -7.44
C THR A 39 12.24 -0.48 -6.40
N ALA A 40 13.32 0.29 -6.32
CA ALA A 40 14.34 0.15 -5.29
C ALA A 40 15.00 1.51 -5.03
N THR A 41 15.65 1.66 -3.89
CA THR A 41 16.57 2.78 -3.66
C THR A 41 17.76 2.72 -4.63
N ASN A 42 18.47 3.83 -4.79
CA ASN A 42 19.70 3.85 -5.60
C ASN A 42 20.80 2.91 -5.06
N ALA A 43 20.73 2.54 -3.78
CA ALA A 43 21.62 1.55 -3.14
C ALA A 43 21.11 0.09 -3.30
N GLY A 44 19.98 -0.15 -3.97
CA GLY A 44 19.46 -1.48 -4.27
C GLY A 44 18.54 -2.08 -3.21
N TYR A 45 18.09 -1.31 -2.19
CA TYR A 45 17.08 -1.80 -1.26
C TYR A 45 15.71 -1.84 -1.94
N GLY A 46 15.14 -3.04 -2.12
CA GLY A 46 13.92 -3.26 -2.89
C GLY A 46 12.65 -2.82 -2.17
N GLU A 47 11.73 -2.25 -2.92
CA GLU A 47 10.41 -1.86 -2.45
C GLU A 47 9.64 -3.03 -1.80
N HIS A 48 9.67 -4.21 -2.42
CA HIS A 48 9.01 -5.40 -1.88
C HIS A 48 9.44 -5.77 -0.45
N ALA A 49 10.74 -5.56 -0.13
CA ALA A 49 11.30 -5.84 1.20
C ALA A 49 10.87 -4.77 2.21
N PHE A 50 10.86 -3.50 1.80
CA PHE A 50 10.33 -2.39 2.60
C PHE A 50 8.84 -2.63 2.92
N ASN A 51 8.02 -2.90 1.90
CA ASN A 51 6.58 -3.12 2.06
C ASN A 51 6.27 -4.27 3.02
N TRP A 52 7.03 -5.36 2.90
CA TRP A 52 6.88 -6.54 3.76
C TRP A 52 7.23 -6.24 5.21
N ASP A 53 8.37 -5.59 5.48
CA ASP A 53 8.80 -5.27 6.83
C ASP A 53 7.84 -4.30 7.52
N VAL A 54 7.42 -3.23 6.83
CA VAL A 54 6.45 -2.26 7.38
C VAL A 54 5.10 -2.94 7.64
N ALA A 55 4.58 -3.72 6.70
CA ALA A 55 3.30 -4.41 6.90
C ALA A 55 3.34 -5.38 8.09
N ARG A 56 4.44 -6.11 8.30
CA ARG A 56 4.59 -7.00 9.45
C ARG A 56 4.58 -6.25 10.78
N ARG A 57 5.21 -5.09 10.85
CA ARG A 57 5.20 -4.21 12.04
C ARG A 57 3.79 -3.71 12.31
N VAL A 58 3.13 -3.14 11.30
CA VAL A 58 1.72 -2.72 11.40
C VAL A 58 0.82 -3.86 11.87
N GLY A 59 0.99 -5.05 11.30
CA GLY A 59 0.21 -6.23 11.67
C GLY A 59 0.42 -6.67 13.12
N GLY A 60 1.67 -6.62 13.61
CA GLY A 60 1.99 -6.90 15.00
C GLY A 60 1.34 -5.90 15.97
N GLU A 61 1.42 -4.61 15.66
CA GLU A 61 0.82 -3.54 16.47
C GLU A 61 -0.72 -3.61 16.50
N LEU A 62 -1.36 -3.80 15.34
CA LEU A 62 -2.81 -3.97 15.25
C LEU A 62 -3.28 -5.21 16.02
N SER A 63 -2.56 -6.33 15.89
CA SER A 63 -2.87 -7.58 16.61
C SER A 63 -2.76 -7.39 18.12
N ALA A 64 -1.75 -6.64 18.60
CA ALA A 64 -1.60 -6.31 20.02
C ALA A 64 -2.76 -5.44 20.56
N LYS A 65 -3.50 -4.77 19.68
CA LYS A 65 -4.73 -4.01 19.98
C LYS A 65 -6.02 -4.83 19.79
N GLY A 66 -5.90 -6.16 19.53
CA GLY A 66 -7.06 -7.03 19.36
C GLY A 66 -7.72 -6.98 17.97
N VAL A 67 -7.09 -6.33 17.00
CA VAL A 67 -7.55 -6.34 15.60
C VAL A 67 -7.12 -7.63 14.92
N ARG A 68 -8.05 -8.32 14.25
CA ARG A 68 -7.71 -9.47 13.40
C ARG A 68 -7.02 -8.98 12.13
N VAL A 69 -5.78 -9.41 11.92
CA VAL A 69 -4.99 -9.06 10.74
C VAL A 69 -4.92 -10.23 9.77
N VAL A 70 -5.11 -9.95 8.48
CA VAL A 70 -4.92 -10.89 7.37
C VAL A 70 -3.91 -10.26 6.41
N PHE A 71 -2.89 -11.03 6.01
CA PHE A 71 -1.92 -10.58 5.00
C PHE A 71 -2.30 -11.18 3.64
N THR A 72 -2.08 -10.41 2.56
CA THR A 72 -2.29 -10.90 1.19
C THR A 72 -1.17 -11.82 0.71
N ARG A 73 -0.01 -11.77 1.34
CA ARG A 73 1.12 -12.69 1.14
C ARG A 73 1.73 -13.04 2.51
N ASP A 74 2.36 -14.20 2.60
CA ASP A 74 2.90 -14.77 3.84
C ASP A 74 4.43 -14.68 3.94
N SER A 75 5.08 -14.24 2.89
CA SER A 75 6.54 -14.11 2.83
C SER A 75 6.96 -13.04 1.82
N ASP A 76 8.26 -12.72 1.79
CA ASP A 76 8.91 -11.92 0.74
C ASP A 76 9.75 -12.79 -0.20
N THR A 77 9.52 -14.09 -0.21
CA THR A 77 10.16 -15.06 -1.11
C THR A 77 9.15 -15.56 -2.14
N GLY A 78 9.58 -15.84 -3.37
CA GLY A 78 8.68 -16.26 -4.44
C GLY A 78 7.85 -15.11 -5.04
N VAL A 79 6.78 -15.44 -5.77
CA VAL A 79 6.00 -14.47 -6.55
C VAL A 79 4.79 -13.91 -5.79
N GLY A 80 4.15 -14.73 -4.96
CA GLY A 80 2.93 -14.35 -4.24
C GLY A 80 1.70 -14.22 -5.16
N PRO A 81 0.53 -13.81 -4.60
CA PRO A 81 -0.70 -13.67 -5.36
C PRO A 81 -0.66 -12.48 -6.33
N CYS A 82 -1.37 -12.62 -7.46
CA CYS A 82 -1.62 -11.51 -8.38
C CYS A 82 -2.50 -10.42 -7.74
N VAL A 83 -2.49 -9.22 -8.31
CA VAL A 83 -3.18 -8.05 -7.75
C VAL A 83 -4.70 -8.22 -7.64
N ASP A 84 -5.33 -8.97 -8.55
CA ASP A 84 -6.75 -9.34 -8.48
C ASP A 84 -7.05 -10.29 -7.32
N ARG A 85 -6.18 -11.29 -7.09
CA ARG A 85 -6.32 -12.22 -5.96
C ARG A 85 -6.10 -11.51 -4.61
N ARG A 86 -5.22 -10.52 -4.56
CA ARG A 86 -5.01 -9.69 -3.34
C ARG A 86 -6.29 -8.92 -2.98
N ALA A 87 -6.97 -8.33 -3.97
CA ALA A 87 -8.28 -7.71 -3.74
C ALA A 87 -9.32 -8.73 -3.25
N ALA A 88 -9.36 -9.92 -3.87
CA ALA A 88 -10.29 -10.98 -3.47
C ALA A 88 -10.07 -11.42 -2.01
N LEU A 89 -8.83 -11.51 -1.53
CA LEU A 89 -8.54 -11.83 -0.12
C LEU A 89 -9.14 -10.80 0.84
N GLY A 90 -9.08 -9.51 0.50
CA GLY A 90 -9.75 -8.46 1.28
C GLY A 90 -11.26 -8.63 1.32
N ASN A 91 -11.85 -8.96 0.19
CA ASN A 91 -13.30 -9.19 0.06
C ASN A 91 -13.74 -10.43 0.84
N GLU A 92 -13.04 -11.54 0.70
CA GLU A 92 -13.32 -12.83 1.39
C GLU A 92 -13.15 -12.72 2.91
N ALA A 93 -12.20 -11.92 3.37
CA ALA A 93 -12.00 -11.66 4.79
C ALA A 93 -13.09 -10.77 5.40
N HIS A 94 -14.00 -10.21 4.60
CA HIS A 94 -14.96 -9.19 5.01
C HIS A 94 -14.30 -8.04 5.76
N ALA A 95 -13.16 -7.55 5.22
CA ALA A 95 -12.33 -6.57 5.90
C ALA A 95 -13.08 -5.27 6.20
N ASP A 96 -12.85 -4.70 7.39
CA ASP A 96 -13.30 -3.36 7.76
C ASP A 96 -12.41 -2.30 7.10
N ALA A 97 -11.14 -2.64 6.83
CA ALA A 97 -10.20 -1.85 6.04
C ALA A 97 -9.21 -2.75 5.30
N VAL A 98 -8.88 -2.38 4.05
CA VAL A 98 -7.79 -2.97 3.26
C VAL A 98 -6.76 -1.89 3.01
N VAL A 99 -5.53 -2.09 3.47
CA VAL A 99 -4.44 -1.12 3.32
C VAL A 99 -3.29 -1.77 2.54
N SER A 100 -3.07 -1.27 1.32
CA SER A 100 -1.92 -1.65 0.52
C SER A 100 -0.74 -0.73 0.84
N ILE A 101 0.44 -1.30 1.05
CA ILE A 101 1.65 -0.59 1.48
C ILE A 101 2.69 -0.71 0.39
N HIS A 102 3.15 0.45 -0.09
CA HIS A 102 4.08 0.65 -1.18
C HIS A 102 5.08 1.77 -0.87
N ALA A 103 6.07 1.93 -1.73
CA ALA A 103 6.96 3.08 -1.78
C ALA A 103 7.30 3.37 -3.25
N ASP A 104 7.02 4.58 -3.69
CA ASP A 104 7.18 4.99 -5.09
C ASP A 104 8.65 5.13 -5.52
N GLY A 105 8.88 5.23 -6.82
CA GLY A 105 10.20 5.33 -7.44
C GLY A 105 10.27 6.40 -8.53
N SER A 106 9.83 7.62 -8.24
CA SER A 106 9.90 8.73 -9.19
C SER A 106 11.34 9.19 -9.43
N GLU A 107 11.74 9.27 -10.69
CA GLU A 107 13.05 9.80 -11.13
C GLU A 107 13.01 11.31 -11.42
N ALA A 108 11.86 11.96 -11.22
CA ALA A 108 11.76 13.41 -11.39
C ALA A 108 12.64 14.13 -10.36
N ALA A 109 13.39 15.13 -10.81
CA ALA A 109 14.30 15.88 -9.97
C ALA A 109 13.57 16.54 -8.78
N GLY A 110 14.00 16.23 -7.55
CA GLY A 110 13.40 16.77 -6.32
C GLY A 110 12.06 16.15 -5.94
N ALA A 111 11.60 15.09 -6.62
CA ALA A 111 10.39 14.38 -6.26
C ALA A 111 10.56 13.68 -4.90
N HIS A 112 9.68 13.98 -3.96
CA HIS A 112 9.67 13.39 -2.62
C HIS A 112 8.27 13.44 -2.00
N GLY A 113 8.10 12.74 -0.88
CA GLY A 113 6.90 12.76 -0.07
C GLY A 113 5.94 11.60 -0.37
N PHE A 114 5.11 11.32 0.62
CA PHE A 114 4.10 10.27 0.56
C PHE A 114 2.83 10.74 -0.14
N HIS A 115 2.06 9.80 -0.67
CA HIS A 115 0.67 10.01 -1.08
C HIS A 115 -0.19 8.78 -0.81
N VAL A 116 -1.49 9.00 -0.65
CA VAL A 116 -2.46 7.93 -0.46
C VAL A 116 -3.45 7.91 -1.62
N THR A 117 -3.64 6.73 -2.17
CA THR A 117 -4.42 6.48 -3.37
C THR A 117 -5.69 5.70 -3.02
N TYR A 118 -6.79 6.07 -3.65
CA TYR A 118 -8.10 5.40 -3.55
C TYR A 118 -8.76 5.35 -4.93
N SER A 119 -9.75 4.44 -5.11
CA SER A 119 -10.46 4.32 -6.39
C SER A 119 -11.39 5.49 -6.63
N ASP A 120 -11.21 6.19 -7.75
CA ASP A 120 -12.08 7.28 -8.17
C ASP A 120 -12.22 7.30 -9.72
N PRO A 121 -13.44 7.42 -10.26
CA PRO A 121 -14.74 7.36 -9.57
C PRO A 121 -14.99 5.98 -8.93
N PRO A 122 -15.77 5.90 -7.82
CA PRO A 122 -16.03 4.63 -7.14
C PRO A 122 -16.88 3.69 -8.00
N LEU A 123 -16.59 2.37 -7.94
CA LEU A 123 -17.37 1.32 -8.62
C LEU A 123 -18.43 0.69 -7.72
N ASN A 124 -18.38 0.94 -6.43
CA ASN A 124 -19.35 0.47 -5.44
C ASN A 124 -19.35 1.39 -4.21
N SER A 125 -20.28 1.18 -3.29
CA SER A 125 -20.44 2.03 -2.11
C SER A 125 -19.23 2.03 -1.16
N ALA A 126 -18.51 0.90 -1.05
CA ALA A 126 -17.32 0.80 -0.19
C ALA A 126 -16.14 1.63 -0.74
N GLN A 127 -16.04 1.76 -2.06
CA GLN A 127 -15.02 2.59 -2.74
C GLN A 127 -15.35 4.09 -2.70
N GLY A 128 -16.58 4.48 -2.38
CA GLY A 128 -16.98 5.87 -2.21
C GLY A 128 -16.45 6.46 -0.91
N GLN A 129 -17.37 6.98 -0.08
CA GLN A 129 -17.04 7.64 1.17
C GLN A 129 -16.15 6.79 2.11
N PRO A 130 -16.40 5.46 2.32
CA PRO A 130 -15.56 4.68 3.22
C PRO A 130 -14.08 4.60 2.81
N SER A 131 -13.77 4.34 1.53
CA SER A 131 -12.37 4.34 1.05
C SER A 131 -11.74 5.72 1.10
N TYR A 132 -12.49 6.77 0.79
CA TYR A 132 -12.01 8.13 0.90
C TYR A 132 -11.66 8.51 2.34
N MET A 133 -12.52 8.16 3.32
CA MET A 133 -12.24 8.38 4.75
C MET A 133 -11.02 7.59 5.22
N LEU A 134 -10.83 6.35 4.77
CA LEU A 134 -9.63 5.57 5.05
C LEU A 134 -8.38 6.26 4.48
N ALA A 135 -8.45 6.74 3.23
CA ALA A 135 -7.34 7.46 2.62
C ALA A 135 -7.01 8.76 3.37
N GLN A 136 -8.02 9.51 3.81
CA GLN A 136 -7.82 10.70 4.64
C GLN A 136 -7.17 10.37 5.99
N ALA A 137 -7.62 9.34 6.67
CA ALA A 137 -7.05 8.91 7.94
C ALA A 137 -5.55 8.53 7.79
N LEU A 138 -5.21 7.78 6.74
CA LEU A 138 -3.82 7.42 6.43
C LEU A 138 -2.96 8.65 6.12
N ARG A 139 -3.47 9.58 5.29
CA ARG A 139 -2.82 10.85 5.00
C ARG A 139 -2.56 11.66 6.27
N ASP A 140 -3.57 11.79 7.11
CA ASP A 140 -3.49 12.61 8.33
C ASP A 140 -2.55 11.99 9.37
N GLY A 141 -2.56 10.66 9.50
CA GLY A 141 -1.64 9.93 10.37
C GLY A 141 -0.18 10.12 9.97
N LEU A 142 0.14 9.98 8.68
CA LEU A 142 1.49 10.22 8.17
C LEU A 142 1.93 11.68 8.35
N ARG A 143 1.07 12.63 8.06
CA ARG A 143 1.35 14.06 8.32
C ARG A 143 1.62 14.34 9.80
N LYS A 144 0.79 13.80 10.69
CA LYS A 144 0.95 13.94 12.15
C LYS A 144 2.27 13.35 12.64
N ALA A 145 2.75 12.28 12.00
CA ALA A 145 4.05 11.68 12.28
C ALA A 145 5.24 12.45 11.67
N GLY A 146 4.98 13.55 10.96
CA GLY A 146 6.00 14.43 10.40
C GLY A 146 6.50 14.05 9.02
N PHE A 147 5.81 13.13 8.30
CA PHE A 147 6.13 12.83 6.91
C PHE A 147 5.62 13.94 5.98
N GLY A 148 6.44 14.30 4.97
CA GLY A 148 6.06 15.27 3.94
C GLY A 148 5.11 14.66 2.91
N VAL A 149 4.13 15.43 2.45
CA VAL A 149 3.25 15.01 1.33
C VAL A 149 3.99 15.09 0.01
N SER A 150 3.60 14.24 -0.94
CA SER A 150 4.15 14.22 -2.28
C SER A 150 4.03 15.58 -2.97
N ASN A 151 5.16 16.04 -3.55
CA ASN A 151 5.24 17.25 -4.34
C ASN A 151 5.11 17.00 -5.85
N TYR A 152 4.93 15.75 -6.29
CA TYR A 152 4.92 15.36 -7.70
C TYR A 152 3.67 14.60 -8.13
N LEU A 153 2.88 14.07 -7.20
CA LEU A 153 1.66 13.31 -7.52
C LEU A 153 0.53 13.61 -6.53
N GLY A 154 -0.69 13.76 -7.04
CA GLY A 154 -1.86 14.05 -6.23
C GLY A 154 -1.92 15.50 -5.75
N SER A 155 -2.76 15.73 -4.77
CA SER A 155 -2.94 17.03 -4.11
C SER A 155 -3.17 16.81 -2.62
N ASP A 156 -2.48 17.56 -1.80
CA ASP A 156 -2.59 17.47 -0.33
C ASP A 156 -2.40 16.04 0.21
N GLY A 157 -1.50 15.25 -0.40
CA GLY A 157 -1.22 13.87 -0.04
C GLY A 157 -2.28 12.85 -0.44
N LEU A 158 -3.28 13.23 -1.23
CA LEU A 158 -4.30 12.34 -1.78
C LEU A 158 -4.18 12.28 -3.31
N ALA A 159 -4.23 11.07 -3.86
CA ALA A 159 -4.07 10.80 -5.29
C ALA A 159 -5.17 9.84 -5.78
N PRO A 160 -6.34 10.34 -6.20
CA PRO A 160 -7.40 9.50 -6.75
C PRO A 160 -6.94 8.78 -8.02
N ARG A 161 -7.24 7.49 -8.16
CA ARG A 161 -6.82 6.64 -9.28
C ARG A 161 -7.96 5.75 -9.77
N SER A 162 -7.97 5.46 -11.07
CA SER A 162 -8.93 4.55 -11.71
C SER A 162 -8.31 3.31 -12.32
N ASP A 163 -6.99 3.13 -12.22
CA ASP A 163 -6.22 2.11 -12.92
C ASP A 163 -5.60 1.03 -12.02
N LEU A 164 -5.81 1.10 -10.71
CA LEU A 164 -5.25 0.14 -9.75
C LEU A 164 -6.22 -1.01 -9.46
N ALA A 165 -5.83 -2.22 -9.85
CA ALA A 165 -6.67 -3.43 -9.73
C ALA A 165 -7.09 -3.70 -8.28
N GLY A 166 -6.16 -3.60 -7.32
CA GLY A 166 -6.43 -3.83 -5.90
C GLY A 166 -7.52 -2.92 -5.34
N LEU A 167 -7.57 -1.67 -5.81
CA LEU A 167 -8.59 -0.69 -5.42
C LEU A 167 -9.90 -0.89 -6.19
N ASN A 168 -9.82 -1.07 -7.52
CA ASN A 168 -11.00 -1.22 -8.38
C ASN A 168 -11.82 -2.49 -8.08
N LEU A 169 -11.15 -3.60 -7.73
CA LEU A 169 -11.78 -4.89 -7.47
C LEU A 169 -12.20 -5.08 -6.01
N SER A 170 -11.82 -4.14 -5.14
CA SER A 170 -12.24 -4.20 -3.74
C SER A 170 -13.73 -3.88 -3.59
N THR A 171 -14.43 -4.72 -2.82
CA THR A 171 -15.80 -4.48 -2.33
C THR A 171 -15.78 -4.05 -0.85
N ARG A 172 -14.60 -3.74 -0.33
CA ARG A 172 -14.34 -3.28 1.03
C ARG A 172 -13.66 -1.92 0.99
N PRO A 173 -13.71 -1.11 2.08
CA PRO A 173 -12.94 0.12 2.16
C PRO A 173 -11.45 -0.17 1.91
N ALA A 174 -10.87 0.43 0.88
CA ALA A 174 -9.51 0.14 0.45
C ALA A 174 -8.75 1.41 0.07
N ALA A 175 -7.50 1.50 0.53
CA ALA A 175 -6.56 2.55 0.15
C ALA A 175 -5.15 1.97 -0.01
N LEU A 176 -4.33 2.65 -0.81
CA LEU A 176 -2.92 2.32 -1.03
C LEU A 176 -2.07 3.50 -0.57
N VAL A 177 -1.08 3.22 0.26
CA VAL A 177 -0.10 4.21 0.73
C VAL A 177 1.19 4.03 -0.07
N GLU A 178 1.61 5.08 -0.75
CA GLU A 178 2.99 5.26 -1.21
C GLU A 178 3.72 6.03 -0.11
N CYS A 179 4.56 5.34 0.65
CA CYS A 179 5.19 5.87 1.87
C CYS A 179 6.17 7.01 1.62
N GLY A 180 6.66 7.15 0.40
CA GLY A 180 7.60 8.17 -0.06
C GLY A 180 8.26 7.72 -1.36
N ASN A 181 9.27 8.47 -1.81
CA ASN A 181 10.02 8.19 -3.01
C ASN A 181 11.36 7.51 -2.71
N MET A 182 11.51 6.23 -3.05
CA MET A 182 12.76 5.47 -2.86
C MET A 182 13.95 6.02 -3.69
N ARG A 183 13.71 6.94 -4.63
CA ARG A 183 14.76 7.62 -5.40
C ARG A 183 15.22 8.93 -4.74
N ASP A 184 14.47 9.48 -3.79
CA ASP A 184 14.93 10.57 -2.94
C ASP A 184 15.94 10.06 -1.91
N ALA A 185 17.07 10.74 -1.77
CA ALA A 185 18.17 10.28 -0.91
C ALA A 185 17.79 10.26 0.58
N GLY A 186 17.02 11.25 1.04
CA GLY A 186 16.59 11.36 2.43
C GLY A 186 15.56 10.29 2.80
N GLU A 187 14.56 10.09 1.94
CA GLU A 187 13.52 9.08 2.14
C GLU A 187 14.10 7.66 2.01
N ALA A 188 14.97 7.42 1.03
CA ALA A 188 15.69 6.16 0.87
C ALA A 188 16.52 5.80 2.11
N ALA A 189 17.25 6.78 2.68
CA ALA A 189 18.01 6.58 3.90
C ALA A 189 17.09 6.18 5.07
N LEU A 190 15.96 6.87 5.23
CA LEU A 190 14.97 6.56 6.28
C LEU A 190 14.38 5.16 6.10
N MET A 191 13.90 4.82 4.89
CA MET A 191 13.29 3.53 4.58
C MET A 191 14.26 2.36 4.76
N SER A 192 15.55 2.58 4.54
CA SER A 192 16.58 1.55 4.67
C SER A 192 16.92 1.20 6.12
N THR A 193 16.49 1.99 7.11
CA THR A 193 16.75 1.73 8.54
C THR A 193 15.57 1.04 9.23
N ALA A 194 15.86 0.24 10.25
CA ALA A 194 14.82 -0.39 11.08
C ALA A 194 13.94 0.64 11.80
N ASP A 195 14.55 1.71 12.32
CA ASP A 195 13.84 2.79 13.02
C ASP A 195 12.95 3.59 12.07
N GLY A 196 13.44 3.84 10.84
CA GLY A 196 12.64 4.52 9.84
C GLY A 196 11.41 3.71 9.43
N ARG A 197 11.56 2.40 9.20
CA ARG A 197 10.42 1.52 8.92
C ARG A 197 9.45 1.42 10.09
N GLN A 198 9.96 1.46 11.34
CA GLN A 198 9.11 1.50 12.53
C GLN A 198 8.27 2.79 12.56
N ARG A 199 8.85 3.95 12.26
CA ARG A 199 8.12 5.22 12.21
C ARG A 199 6.98 5.20 11.19
N TYR A 200 7.19 4.59 10.00
CA TYR A 200 6.11 4.38 9.02
C TYR A 200 5.02 3.46 9.58
N ALA A 201 5.41 2.37 10.22
CA ALA A 201 4.48 1.41 10.81
C ALA A 201 3.63 2.06 11.90
N ASP A 202 4.25 2.78 12.84
CA ASP A 202 3.55 3.50 13.92
C ASP A 202 2.50 4.47 13.35
N ALA A 203 2.87 5.23 12.31
CA ALA A 203 1.98 6.20 11.67
C ALA A 203 0.78 5.53 10.98
N ILE A 204 1.04 4.45 10.22
CA ILE A 204 0.00 3.70 9.51
C ILE A 204 -0.92 2.98 10.51
N THR A 205 -0.37 2.38 11.57
CA THR A 205 -1.15 1.74 12.63
C THR A 205 -2.08 2.75 13.31
N ALA A 206 -1.55 3.90 13.73
CA ALA A 206 -2.36 4.94 14.37
C ALA A 206 -3.47 5.44 13.45
N ALA A 207 -3.19 5.59 12.16
CA ALA A 207 -4.18 5.99 11.16
C ALA A 207 -5.30 4.95 10.99
N ILE A 208 -4.95 3.68 10.90
CA ILE A 208 -5.92 2.59 10.79
C ILE A 208 -6.81 2.52 12.04
N LEU A 209 -6.24 2.59 13.24
CA LEU A 209 -7.00 2.60 14.49
C LEU A 209 -7.96 3.79 14.55
N SER A 210 -7.48 4.99 14.22
CA SER A 210 -8.33 6.18 14.15
C SER A 210 -9.50 6.03 13.15
N TYR A 211 -9.26 5.41 11.98
CA TYR A 211 -10.33 5.11 11.02
C TYR A 211 -11.35 4.12 11.57
N LEU A 212 -10.91 3.14 12.34
CA LEU A 212 -11.76 2.11 12.95
C LEU A 212 -12.55 2.60 14.17
N GLY A 213 -12.23 3.79 14.69
CA GLY A 213 -12.91 4.40 15.83
C GLY A 213 -12.32 4.03 17.19
N ASP A 214 -11.04 3.63 17.22
CA ASP A 214 -10.27 3.33 18.43
C ASP A 214 -9.36 4.50 18.83
#